data_1a8872e2b67b98c085ccc01eacc13050
#
_entry.id   1a8872e2b67b98c085ccc01eacc13050
#
_cell.length_a   1.000
_cell.length_b   1.000
_cell.length_c   1.000
_cell.angle_alpha   90.00
_cell.angle_beta   90.00
_cell.angle_gamma   90.00
#
_symmetry.space_group_name_H-M   'P 1'
#
loop_
_entity.id
_entity.type
_entity.pdbx_description
1 polymer ?
#
loop_
_entity_poly.entity_id
_entity_poly.type
_entity_poly.pdbx_seq_one_letter_code
_entity_poly.pdbx_strand_id
1 'polypeptide(L)'
;MTESEEKIYAKMDAIEHELANLRQGYLIVNERYNTVLSSLKALTQHSMAAAQKAAKSAQNARLAANRAADAARLAADNAVVSAAEAAAEAAQAAAEAAAEAAAAAAAAASAAAAAAAQQAEQTAMQASSAAAEAAGLASQAAAEAVKLSNAASASAHRARGQ
;
A
#
# COMPACT_ATOMS: atom_id res chain seq x y z
N MET A 1 -50.01 10.68 -50.94
CA MET A 1 -49.45 9.70 -50.02
C MET A 1 -50.62 8.90 -49.48
N THR A 2 -50.48 7.62 -49.39
CA THR A 2 -51.54 6.77 -48.80
C THR A 2 -51.39 6.79 -47.27
N GLU A 3 -52.50 6.64 -46.52
CA GLU A 3 -52.48 6.58 -45.03
C GLU A 3 -51.49 5.54 -44.48
N SER A 4 -51.18 4.50 -45.26
CA SER A 4 -50.19 3.47 -44.94
C SER A 4 -48.75 4.02 -45.05
N GLU A 5 -48.43 4.84 -46.01
CA GLU A 5 -47.13 5.48 -46.19
C GLU A 5 -46.83 6.47 -45.05
N GLU A 6 -47.79 7.26 -44.62
CA GLU A 6 -47.67 8.19 -43.50
C GLU A 6 -47.35 7.43 -42.16
N LYS A 7 -48.04 6.30 -41.94
CA LYS A 7 -47.76 5.45 -40.77
C LYS A 7 -46.38 4.82 -40.81
N ILE A 8 -45.85 4.47 -41.99
CA ILE A 8 -44.51 3.96 -42.15
C ILE A 8 -43.46 5.03 -41.86
N TYR A 9 -43.63 6.22 -42.43
CA TYR A 9 -42.72 7.39 -42.16
C TYR A 9 -42.70 7.74 -40.68
N ALA A 10 -43.86 7.85 -40.02
CA ALA A 10 -43.92 8.13 -38.59
C ALA A 10 -43.20 7.04 -37.73
N LYS A 11 -43.26 5.79 -38.12
CA LYS A 11 -42.50 4.74 -37.43
C LYS A 11 -41.02 4.80 -37.72
N MET A 12 -40.61 5.18 -38.93
CA MET A 12 -39.19 5.38 -39.26
C MET A 12 -38.60 6.55 -38.44
N ASP A 13 -39.28 7.69 -38.34
CA ASP A 13 -38.88 8.80 -37.52
C ASP A 13 -38.74 8.42 -36.02
N ALA A 14 -39.69 7.64 -35.52
CA ALA A 14 -39.61 7.16 -34.14
C ALA A 14 -38.38 6.26 -33.92
N ILE A 15 -38.11 5.34 -34.84
CA ILE A 15 -36.91 4.45 -34.78
C ILE A 15 -35.64 5.28 -34.89
N GLU A 16 -35.56 6.25 -35.76
CA GLU A 16 -34.40 7.13 -35.87
C GLU A 16 -34.13 7.91 -34.58
N HIS A 17 -35.18 8.38 -33.92
CA HIS A 17 -35.07 9.04 -32.61
C HIS A 17 -34.59 8.11 -31.52
N GLU A 18 -35.12 6.88 -31.47
CA GLU A 18 -34.67 5.86 -30.50
C GLU A 18 -33.22 5.45 -30.74
N LEU A 19 -32.79 5.28 -31.99
CA LEU A 19 -31.41 5.00 -32.36
C LEU A 19 -30.46 6.14 -31.98
N ALA A 20 -30.87 7.37 -32.17
CA ALA A 20 -30.08 8.55 -31.75
C ALA A 20 -29.91 8.59 -30.22
N ASN A 21 -31.00 8.36 -29.47
CA ASN A 21 -30.97 8.30 -28.02
C ASN A 21 -30.10 7.13 -27.49
N LEU A 22 -30.21 5.95 -28.08
CA LEU A 22 -29.36 4.79 -27.74
C LEU A 22 -27.87 5.08 -28.03
N ARG A 23 -27.57 5.70 -29.17
CA ARG A 23 -26.19 6.07 -29.52
C ARG A 23 -25.63 7.07 -28.53
N GLN A 24 -26.40 8.07 -28.14
CA GLN A 24 -25.97 9.05 -27.14
C GLN A 24 -25.79 8.42 -25.76
N GLY A 25 -26.71 7.56 -25.35
CA GLY A 25 -26.60 6.77 -24.12
C GLY A 25 -25.33 5.92 -24.09
N TYR A 26 -25.04 5.23 -25.19
CA TYR A 26 -23.82 4.43 -25.33
C TYR A 26 -22.53 5.26 -25.19
N LEU A 27 -22.49 6.45 -25.82
CA LEU A 27 -21.33 7.34 -25.71
C LEU A 27 -21.10 7.79 -24.26
N ILE A 28 -22.16 8.16 -23.55
CA ILE A 28 -22.08 8.58 -22.14
C ILE A 28 -21.58 7.42 -21.25
N VAL A 29 -22.13 6.22 -21.47
CA VAL A 29 -21.71 5.04 -20.70
C VAL A 29 -20.23 4.70 -20.97
N ASN A 30 -19.81 4.75 -22.24
CA ASN A 30 -18.43 4.47 -22.60
C ASN A 30 -17.44 5.49 -22.02
N GLU A 31 -17.79 6.78 -22.04
CA GLU A 31 -16.98 7.84 -21.42
C GLU A 31 -16.86 7.63 -19.90
N ARG A 32 -17.98 7.34 -19.22
CA ARG A 32 -17.96 7.05 -17.78
C ARG A 32 -17.13 5.81 -17.46
N TYR A 33 -17.27 4.77 -18.26
CA TYR A 33 -16.49 3.55 -18.10
C TYR A 33 -14.98 3.81 -18.23
N ASN A 34 -14.55 4.56 -19.24
CA ASN A 34 -13.16 4.95 -19.43
C ASN A 34 -12.63 5.80 -18.27
N THR A 35 -13.46 6.70 -17.73
CA THR A 35 -13.09 7.52 -16.56
C THR A 35 -12.89 6.65 -15.32
N VAL A 36 -13.78 5.70 -15.08
CA VAL A 36 -13.65 4.76 -13.96
C VAL A 36 -12.40 3.89 -14.09
N LEU A 37 -12.13 3.36 -15.29
CA LEU A 37 -10.93 2.55 -15.53
C LEU A 37 -9.65 3.35 -15.28
N SER A 38 -9.57 4.60 -15.76
CA SER A 38 -8.41 5.45 -15.53
C SER A 38 -8.21 5.76 -14.04
N SER A 39 -9.29 6.01 -13.30
CA SER A 39 -9.26 6.26 -11.86
C SER A 39 -8.80 5.03 -11.07
N LEU A 40 -9.28 3.84 -11.43
CA LEU A 40 -8.85 2.59 -10.83
C LEU A 40 -7.36 2.31 -11.09
N LYS A 41 -6.89 2.58 -12.31
CA LYS A 41 -5.47 2.44 -12.66
C LYS A 41 -4.58 3.37 -11.83
N ALA A 42 -4.99 4.64 -11.69
CA ALA A 42 -4.29 5.59 -10.84
C ALA A 42 -4.28 5.12 -9.37
N LEU A 43 -5.40 4.64 -8.85
CA LEU A 43 -5.50 4.12 -7.49
C LEU A 43 -4.55 2.95 -7.26
N THR A 44 -4.48 1.99 -8.20
CA THR A 44 -3.57 0.85 -8.10
C THR A 44 -2.11 1.29 -8.07
N GLN A 45 -1.72 2.25 -8.92
CA GLN A 45 -0.36 2.81 -8.95
C GLN A 45 -0.02 3.57 -7.66
N HIS A 46 -0.96 4.38 -7.15
CA HIS A 46 -0.77 5.10 -5.89
C HIS A 46 -0.64 4.15 -4.69
N SER A 47 -1.45 3.10 -4.65
CA SER A 47 -1.38 2.08 -3.61
C SER A 47 -0.06 1.30 -3.65
N MET A 48 0.44 0.95 -4.83
CA MET A 48 1.76 0.35 -5.01
C MET A 48 2.87 1.28 -4.49
N ALA A 49 2.84 2.56 -4.89
CA ALA A 49 3.83 3.54 -4.45
C ALA A 49 3.79 3.75 -2.92
N ALA A 50 2.60 3.74 -2.32
CA ALA A 50 2.43 3.82 -0.87
C ALA A 50 3.03 2.60 -0.16
N ALA A 51 2.78 1.38 -0.68
CA ALA A 51 3.37 0.16 -0.13
C ALA A 51 4.91 0.17 -0.19
N GLN A 52 5.48 0.60 -1.31
CA GLN A 52 6.94 0.73 -1.46
C GLN A 52 7.55 1.77 -0.50
N LYS A 53 6.89 2.92 -0.33
CA LYS A 53 7.34 3.94 0.63
C LYS A 53 7.29 3.41 2.07
N ALA A 54 6.22 2.72 2.43
CA ALA A 54 6.08 2.12 3.75
C ALA A 54 7.12 1.00 3.99
N ALA A 55 7.41 0.18 2.99
CA ALA A 55 8.48 -0.82 3.07
C ALA A 55 9.86 -0.19 3.30
N LYS A 56 10.16 0.90 2.59
CA LYS A 56 11.41 1.66 2.81
C LYS A 56 11.48 2.26 4.21
N SER A 57 10.37 2.77 4.74
CA SER A 57 10.29 3.27 6.11
C SER A 57 10.56 2.16 7.12
N ALA A 58 9.98 0.97 6.96
CA ALA A 58 10.24 -0.18 7.81
C ALA A 58 11.72 -0.62 7.79
N GLN A 59 12.35 -0.61 6.61
CA GLN A 59 13.78 -0.90 6.48
C GLN A 59 14.65 0.13 7.20
N ASN A 60 14.34 1.42 7.09
CA ASN A 60 15.06 2.48 7.79
C ASN A 60 14.91 2.35 9.32
N ALA A 61 13.70 2.02 9.79
CA ALA A 61 13.43 1.78 11.21
C ALA A 61 14.21 0.55 11.72
N ARG A 62 14.30 -0.53 10.93
CA ARG A 62 15.16 -1.68 11.24
C ARG A 62 16.62 -1.30 11.38
N LEU A 63 17.15 -0.46 10.48
CA LEU A 63 18.53 0.04 10.56
C LEU A 63 18.76 0.90 11.82
N ALA A 64 17.77 1.71 12.21
CA ALA A 64 17.82 2.47 13.45
C ALA A 64 17.84 1.55 14.68
N ALA A 65 17.00 0.51 14.70
CA ALA A 65 16.99 -0.49 15.75
C ALA A 65 18.34 -1.23 15.86
N ASN A 66 18.97 -1.55 14.74
CA ASN A 66 20.29 -2.20 14.72
C ASN A 66 21.37 -1.32 15.38
N ARG A 67 21.42 -0.05 14.96
CA ARG A 67 22.38 0.92 15.55
C ARG A 67 22.15 1.13 17.04
N ALA A 68 20.89 1.21 17.46
CA ALA A 68 20.53 1.35 18.87
C ALA A 68 20.91 0.08 19.67
N ALA A 69 20.72 -1.12 19.11
CA ALA A 69 21.13 -2.37 19.74
C ALA A 69 22.67 -2.47 19.90
N ASP A 70 23.42 -2.05 18.88
CA ASP A 70 24.88 -2.00 18.95
C ASP A 70 25.34 -0.97 20.01
N ALA A 71 24.71 0.19 20.09
CA ALA A 71 24.99 1.19 21.12
C ALA A 71 24.68 0.66 22.53
N ALA A 72 23.56 -0.05 22.72
CA ALA A 72 23.21 -0.67 23.99
C ALA A 72 24.24 -1.70 24.44
N ARG A 73 24.75 -2.51 23.51
CA ARG A 73 25.80 -3.49 23.79
C ARG A 73 27.10 -2.81 24.20
N LEU A 74 27.56 -1.83 23.42
CA LEU A 74 28.79 -1.09 23.73
C LEU A 74 28.70 -0.37 25.07
N ALA A 75 27.57 0.24 25.39
CA ALA A 75 27.34 0.89 26.68
C ALA A 75 27.35 -0.11 27.84
N ALA A 76 26.75 -1.30 27.64
CA ALA A 76 26.77 -2.38 28.64
C ALA A 76 28.19 -2.90 28.88
N ASP A 77 28.97 -3.10 27.82
CA ASP A 77 30.36 -3.58 27.91
C ASP A 77 31.27 -2.56 28.66
N ASN A 78 30.93 -1.27 28.63
CA ASN A 78 31.61 -0.22 29.36
C ASN A 78 30.96 0.14 30.71
N ALA A 79 30.02 -0.63 31.19
CA ALA A 79 29.26 -0.44 32.42
C ALA A 79 28.54 0.90 32.55
N VAL A 80 28.15 1.52 31.43
CA VAL A 80 27.39 2.78 31.38
C VAL A 80 25.89 2.49 31.31
N VAL A 81 25.28 2.23 32.46
CA VAL A 81 23.89 1.77 32.58
C VAL A 81 22.91 2.72 31.89
N SER A 82 23.00 4.05 32.17
CA SER A 82 22.09 5.03 31.59
C SER A 82 22.14 5.11 30.06
N ALA A 83 23.33 4.93 29.47
CA ALA A 83 23.48 4.88 28.02
C ALA A 83 22.92 3.58 27.41
N ALA A 84 23.07 2.47 28.10
CA ALA A 84 22.51 1.20 27.68
C ALA A 84 20.96 1.22 27.70
N GLU A 85 20.37 1.83 28.73
CA GLU A 85 18.92 2.03 28.86
C GLU A 85 18.37 2.93 27.76
N ALA A 86 18.98 4.13 27.56
CA ALA A 86 18.56 5.05 26.51
C ALA A 86 18.66 4.41 25.10
N ALA A 87 19.69 3.63 24.86
CA ALA A 87 19.84 2.90 23.60
C ALA A 87 18.78 1.78 23.44
N ALA A 88 18.39 1.09 24.53
CA ALA A 88 17.32 0.11 24.50
C ALA A 88 15.96 0.74 24.21
N GLU A 89 15.65 1.88 24.81
CA GLU A 89 14.44 2.67 24.50
C GLU A 89 14.41 3.11 23.04
N ALA A 90 15.54 3.59 22.50
CA ALA A 90 15.65 3.97 21.10
C ALA A 90 15.43 2.76 20.16
N ALA A 91 15.91 1.58 20.53
CA ALA A 91 15.67 0.35 19.75
C ALA A 91 14.20 -0.06 19.78
N GLN A 92 13.53 0.10 20.92
CA GLN A 92 12.08 -0.16 21.04
C GLN A 92 11.28 0.80 20.16
N ALA A 93 11.52 2.10 20.24
CA ALA A 93 10.85 3.10 19.40
C ALA A 93 11.05 2.82 17.90
N ALA A 94 12.24 2.39 17.51
CA ALA A 94 12.52 2.00 16.13
C ALA A 94 11.78 0.73 15.72
N ALA A 95 11.59 -0.24 16.62
CA ALA A 95 10.81 -1.45 16.35
C ALA A 95 9.31 -1.13 16.19
N GLU A 96 8.76 -0.25 17.00
CA GLU A 96 7.38 0.23 16.90
C GLU A 96 7.16 0.96 15.56
N ALA A 97 8.06 1.86 15.17
CA ALA A 97 8.00 2.54 13.87
C ALA A 97 8.08 1.56 12.67
N ALA A 98 8.86 0.49 12.80
CA ALA A 98 8.93 -0.55 11.78
C ALA A 98 7.62 -1.33 11.67
N ALA A 99 6.97 -1.63 12.80
CA ALA A 99 5.68 -2.32 12.84
C ALA A 99 4.56 -1.48 12.22
N GLU A 100 4.49 -0.19 12.55
CA GLU A 100 3.53 0.74 11.94
C GLU A 100 3.72 0.86 10.43
N ALA A 101 4.98 0.95 9.98
CA ALA A 101 5.28 1.00 8.55
C ALA A 101 4.91 -0.31 7.84
N ALA A 102 5.06 -1.46 8.50
CA ALA A 102 4.65 -2.75 7.95
C ALA A 102 3.12 -2.84 7.82
N ALA A 103 2.38 -2.35 8.82
CA ALA A 103 0.92 -2.31 8.76
C ALA A 103 0.42 -1.39 7.62
N ALA A 104 1.06 -0.22 7.44
CA ALA A 104 0.74 0.69 6.35
C ALA A 104 1.02 0.06 4.97
N ALA A 105 2.12 -0.70 4.84
CA ALA A 105 2.46 -1.40 3.60
C ALA A 105 1.42 -2.50 3.29
N ALA A 106 0.99 -3.25 4.29
CA ALA A 106 -0.02 -4.30 4.13
C ALA A 106 -1.39 -3.72 3.72
N ALA A 107 -1.81 -2.60 4.34
CA ALA A 107 -3.04 -1.91 3.98
C ALA A 107 -2.99 -1.38 2.53
N ALA A 108 -1.85 -0.80 2.12
CA ALA A 108 -1.66 -0.35 0.75
C ALA A 108 -1.66 -1.50 -0.26
N ALA A 109 -1.06 -2.66 0.09
CA ALA A 109 -1.07 -3.85 -0.75
C ALA A 109 -2.48 -4.41 -0.93
N SER A 110 -3.29 -4.46 0.13
CA SER A 110 -4.69 -4.91 0.05
C SER A 110 -5.53 -3.99 -0.83
N ALA A 111 -5.34 -2.67 -0.73
CA ALA A 111 -6.01 -1.69 -1.60
C ALA A 111 -5.61 -1.86 -3.07
N ALA A 112 -4.33 -2.11 -3.35
CA ALA A 112 -3.85 -2.40 -4.70
C ALA A 112 -4.47 -3.69 -5.27
N ALA A 113 -4.56 -4.74 -4.46
CA ALA A 113 -5.18 -6.00 -4.85
C ALA A 113 -6.67 -5.83 -5.17
N ALA A 114 -7.42 -5.12 -4.32
CA ALA A 114 -8.84 -4.85 -4.53
C ALA A 114 -9.07 -4.05 -5.82
N ALA A 115 -8.26 -3.03 -6.09
CA ALA A 115 -8.35 -2.24 -7.31
C ALA A 115 -8.00 -3.08 -8.54
N ALA A 116 -6.97 -3.92 -8.47
CA ALA A 116 -6.53 -4.79 -9.57
C ALA A 116 -7.60 -5.82 -9.94
N ALA A 117 -8.30 -6.39 -8.95
CA ALA A 117 -9.34 -7.39 -9.17
C ALA A 117 -10.49 -6.86 -10.03
N GLN A 118 -10.74 -5.55 -10.01
CA GLN A 118 -11.80 -4.93 -10.79
C GLN A 118 -11.38 -4.58 -12.22
N GLN A 119 -10.11 -4.53 -12.52
CA GLN A 119 -9.60 -4.06 -13.81
C GLN A 119 -9.28 -5.18 -14.79
N ALA A 120 -8.93 -6.37 -14.31
CA ALA A 120 -8.43 -7.50 -15.10
C ALA A 120 -7.28 -7.14 -16.07
N GLU A 121 -6.61 -6.02 -15.85
CA GLU A 121 -5.48 -5.56 -16.66
C GLU A 121 -4.15 -6.11 -16.13
N GLN A 122 -3.26 -6.49 -17.02
CA GLN A 122 -1.93 -7.02 -16.67
C GLN A 122 -1.10 -6.02 -15.84
N THR A 123 -1.20 -4.72 -16.16
CA THR A 123 -0.50 -3.66 -15.42
C THR A 123 -1.00 -3.51 -13.97
N ALA A 124 -2.29 -3.67 -13.75
CA ALA A 124 -2.87 -3.64 -12.41
C ALA A 124 -2.46 -4.86 -11.58
N MET A 125 -2.39 -6.04 -12.20
CA MET A 125 -1.90 -7.26 -11.56
C MET A 125 -0.42 -7.14 -11.17
N GLN A 126 0.43 -6.58 -12.03
CA GLN A 126 1.84 -6.33 -11.73
C GLN A 126 2.02 -5.33 -10.57
N ALA A 127 1.24 -4.25 -10.55
CA ALA A 127 1.28 -3.28 -9.46
C ALA A 127 0.83 -3.88 -8.13
N SER A 128 -0.19 -4.74 -8.15
CA SER A 128 -0.66 -5.48 -6.97
C SER A 128 0.40 -6.45 -6.45
N SER A 129 1.07 -7.20 -7.34
CA SER A 129 2.17 -8.10 -6.98
C SER A 129 3.33 -7.33 -6.35
N ALA A 130 3.77 -6.22 -6.95
CA ALA A 130 4.83 -5.38 -6.41
C ALA A 130 4.47 -4.78 -5.03
N ALA A 131 3.21 -4.42 -4.81
CA ALA A 131 2.73 -3.96 -3.52
C ALA A 131 2.76 -5.07 -2.45
N ALA A 132 2.37 -6.29 -2.82
CA ALA A 132 2.43 -7.45 -1.93
C ALA A 132 3.88 -7.82 -1.54
N GLU A 133 4.82 -7.77 -2.48
CA GLU A 133 6.25 -7.96 -2.22
C GLU A 133 6.78 -6.90 -1.25
N ALA A 134 6.42 -5.62 -1.46
CA ALA A 134 6.81 -4.54 -0.57
C ALA A 134 6.26 -4.73 0.85
N ALA A 135 5.01 -5.19 1.00
CA ALA A 135 4.43 -5.52 2.30
C ALA A 135 5.16 -6.68 2.99
N GLY A 136 5.56 -7.70 2.23
CA GLY A 136 6.39 -8.81 2.74
C GLY A 136 7.74 -8.33 3.28
N LEU A 137 8.45 -7.48 2.53
CA LEU A 137 9.72 -6.89 2.95
C LEU A 137 9.56 -6.00 4.20
N ALA A 138 8.48 -5.23 4.30
CA ALA A 138 8.18 -4.41 5.47
C ALA A 138 7.95 -5.27 6.71
N SER A 139 7.18 -6.36 6.58
CA SER A 139 6.92 -7.30 7.68
C SER A 139 8.19 -7.99 8.18
N GLN A 140 9.08 -8.38 7.28
CA GLN A 140 10.39 -8.94 7.63
C GLN A 140 11.25 -7.92 8.39
N ALA A 141 11.31 -6.67 7.89
CA ALA A 141 12.05 -5.60 8.54
C ALA A 141 11.53 -5.31 9.96
N ALA A 142 10.21 -5.33 10.16
CA ALA A 142 9.58 -5.15 11.46
C ALA A 142 9.94 -6.30 12.42
N ALA A 143 9.87 -7.54 11.98
CA ALA A 143 10.24 -8.70 12.79
C ALA A 143 11.71 -8.67 13.22
N GLU A 144 12.62 -8.26 12.34
CA GLU A 144 14.03 -8.08 12.67
C GLU A 144 14.26 -6.93 13.67
N ALA A 145 13.56 -5.80 13.51
CA ALA A 145 13.64 -4.66 14.43
C ALA A 145 13.20 -5.04 15.85
N VAL A 146 12.14 -5.86 15.99
CA VAL A 146 11.72 -6.41 17.29
C VAL A 146 12.80 -7.29 17.93
N LYS A 147 13.45 -8.14 17.15
CA LYS A 147 14.58 -8.97 17.67
C LYS A 147 15.73 -8.12 18.17
N LEU A 148 16.05 -7.04 17.44
CA LEU A 148 17.11 -6.10 17.82
C LEU A 148 16.75 -5.31 19.07
N SER A 149 15.49 -4.89 19.22
CA SER A 149 14.98 -4.24 20.44
C SER A 149 15.10 -5.16 21.65
N ASN A 150 14.72 -6.44 21.52
CA ASN A 150 14.87 -7.41 22.59
C ASN A 150 16.36 -7.64 22.98
N ALA A 151 17.26 -7.66 21.99
CA ALA A 151 18.70 -7.78 22.24
C ALA A 151 19.26 -6.53 22.97
N ALA A 152 18.80 -5.32 22.61
CA ALA A 152 19.17 -4.09 23.28
C ALA A 152 18.71 -4.09 24.73
N SER A 153 17.45 -4.47 24.99
CA SER A 153 16.90 -4.59 26.34
C SER A 153 17.68 -5.60 27.20
N ALA A 154 18.05 -6.74 26.65
CA ALA A 154 18.89 -7.73 27.33
C ALA A 154 20.28 -7.17 27.65
N SER A 155 20.86 -6.33 26.81
CA SER A 155 22.12 -5.66 27.07
C SER A 155 22.02 -4.62 28.21
N ALA A 156 20.93 -3.84 28.22
CA ALA A 156 20.66 -2.89 29.31
C ALA A 156 20.47 -3.60 30.67
N HIS A 157 19.76 -4.73 30.68
CA HIS A 157 19.63 -5.54 31.90
C HIS A 157 20.97 -6.09 32.40
N ARG A 158 21.84 -6.53 31.51
CA ARG A 158 23.21 -6.98 31.90
C ARG A 158 24.03 -5.85 32.51
N ALA A 159 23.96 -4.64 31.98
CA ALA A 159 24.65 -3.48 32.51
C ALA A 159 24.20 -3.13 33.94
N ARG A 160 22.93 -3.34 34.29
CA ARG A 160 22.42 -3.15 35.67
C ARG A 160 22.92 -4.21 36.66
N GLY A 161 23.24 -5.39 36.17
CA GLY A 161 23.68 -6.51 37.02
C GLY A 161 25.20 -6.59 37.28
N GLN A 162 25.97 -5.68 36.69
CA GLN A 162 27.41 -5.49 36.93
C GLN A 162 27.65 -4.43 37.96
#